data_9c193453c65a1f567474107ac77b16e4
#
_entry.id   9c193453c65a1f567474107ac77b16e4
#
_cell.length_a   1.000
_cell.length_b   1.000
_cell.length_c   1.000
_cell.angle_alpha   90.00
_cell.angle_beta   90.00
_cell.angle_gamma   90.00
#
_symmetry.space_group_name_H-M   'P 1'
#
loop_
_entity.id
_entity.type
_entity.pdbx_description
1 polymer ?
#
loop_
_entity_poly.entity_id
_entity_poly.type
_entity_poly.pdbx_seq_one_letter_code
_entity_poly.pdbx_strand_id
1 'polypeptide(L)'
;VTGGVVSGLGKGITAASLGRLLKARGFKVTMQKFDPYINIDPGTMNPIQHGEVFVTDDGAETDLDLGHYERFIDESLNKNSNVTTGKVYWSVLQKERRGDFGGGTVQVIPHITNEIKSRFYRDYSTDETKIAIIEVGGTVGDIESQPFLEAIRQFQHEVGHENAILIHVTLIPYLKASGEMKTKPTQASVKELQGMGIQPDILVCRTEHPLEPGIKDKIALFCNVPKTHVLQNLDVEILYDAPLAMEEEHLAQVACECLELDCPEPDLDEWRAMCKAWKNPTKKVTVALVGKYIQLHDAYISVVEALKHGGVYNSADVTIKWID
;
A
#
# COMPACT_ATOMS: atom_id res chain seq x y z
N VAL A 1 3.41 4.32 3.76
CA VAL A 1 3.63 2.86 3.88
C VAL A 1 4.78 2.46 2.97
N THR A 2 5.79 1.81 3.51
CA THR A 2 6.94 1.28 2.79
C THR A 2 7.06 -0.23 3.03
N GLY A 3 7.92 -0.91 2.28
CA GLY A 3 8.17 -2.33 2.53
C GLY A 3 9.61 -2.73 2.28
N GLY A 4 10.02 -3.80 2.91
CA GLY A 4 11.36 -4.33 2.79
C GLY A 4 11.41 -5.85 2.75
N VAL A 5 12.60 -6.40 2.59
CA VAL A 5 12.91 -7.82 2.50
C VAL A 5 12.63 -8.39 1.10
N VAL A 6 11.38 -8.40 0.64
CA VAL A 6 11.00 -8.89 -0.71
C VAL A 6 9.81 -8.08 -1.26
N SER A 7 9.61 -8.14 -2.57
CA SER A 7 8.40 -7.63 -3.22
C SER A 7 7.20 -8.54 -2.94
N GLY A 8 5.99 -8.06 -3.19
CA GLY A 8 4.76 -8.87 -3.02
C GLY A 8 4.34 -9.13 -1.57
N LEU A 9 4.84 -8.37 -0.59
CA LEU A 9 4.47 -8.50 0.84
C LEU A 9 3.06 -8.03 1.17
N GLY A 10 2.33 -7.47 0.22
CA GLY A 10 1.00 -6.90 0.48
C GLY A 10 1.02 -5.50 1.12
N LYS A 11 2.02 -4.67 0.78
CA LYS A 11 2.05 -3.24 1.17
C LYS A 11 0.76 -2.52 0.79
N GLY A 12 0.33 -2.67 -0.48
CA GLY A 12 -0.89 -2.06 -1.00
C GLY A 12 -2.13 -2.50 -0.21
N ILE A 13 -2.24 -3.80 0.09
CA ILE A 13 -3.36 -4.33 0.88
C ILE A 13 -3.31 -3.86 2.34
N THR A 14 -2.12 -3.75 2.93
CA THR A 14 -1.96 -3.18 4.27
C THR A 14 -2.39 -1.70 4.29
N ALA A 15 -1.96 -0.93 3.28
CA ALA A 15 -2.35 0.47 3.12
C ALA A 15 -3.87 0.63 2.90
N ALA A 16 -4.46 -0.19 2.02
CA ALA A 16 -5.89 -0.22 1.75
C ALA A 16 -6.71 -0.64 2.99
N SER A 17 -6.21 -1.63 3.74
CA SER A 17 -6.84 -2.06 5.01
C SER A 17 -6.85 -0.94 6.03
N LEU A 18 -5.73 -0.24 6.21
CA LEU A 18 -5.69 0.95 7.08
C LEU A 18 -6.69 2.01 6.61
N GLY A 19 -6.74 2.28 5.31
CA GLY A 19 -7.70 3.22 4.72
C GLY A 19 -9.15 2.84 5.04
N ARG A 20 -9.51 1.57 4.88
CA ARG A 20 -10.83 1.04 5.25
C ARG A 20 -11.14 1.24 6.72
N LEU A 21 -10.19 0.89 7.60
CA LEU A 21 -10.36 0.98 9.05
C LEU A 21 -10.50 2.42 9.54
N LEU A 22 -9.74 3.36 8.96
CA LEU A 22 -9.86 4.78 9.27
C LEU A 22 -11.19 5.35 8.75
N LYS A 23 -11.62 4.96 7.54
CA LYS A 23 -12.92 5.35 6.99
C LYS A 23 -14.08 4.82 7.84
N ALA A 24 -13.99 3.58 8.33
CA ALA A 24 -14.98 3.00 9.24
C ALA A 24 -15.10 3.74 10.59
N ARG A 25 -14.08 4.53 10.94
CA ARG A 25 -14.04 5.42 12.11
C ARG A 25 -14.52 6.86 11.82
N GLY A 26 -14.98 7.11 10.59
CA GLY A 26 -15.49 8.41 10.17
C GLY A 26 -14.43 9.38 9.65
N PHE A 27 -13.17 8.96 9.50
CA PHE A 27 -12.16 9.81 8.85
C PHE A 27 -12.40 9.90 7.34
N LYS A 28 -12.13 11.06 6.78
CA LYS A 28 -11.94 11.19 5.33
C LYS A 28 -10.54 10.74 4.97
N VAL A 29 -10.43 9.82 4.02
CA VAL A 29 -9.19 9.17 3.64
C VAL A 29 -8.97 9.32 2.15
N THR A 30 -7.76 9.66 1.73
CA THR A 30 -7.30 9.53 0.35
C THR A 30 -6.08 8.64 0.29
N MET A 31 -5.82 8.07 -0.89
CA MET A 31 -4.69 7.16 -1.08
C MET A 31 -3.86 7.56 -2.30
N GLN A 32 -2.54 7.42 -2.18
CA GLN A 32 -1.61 7.63 -3.27
C GLN A 32 -0.63 6.46 -3.39
N LYS A 33 -0.32 6.10 -4.62
CA LYS A 33 0.72 5.13 -5.00
C LYS A 33 1.91 5.84 -5.60
N PHE A 34 3.09 5.58 -5.07
CA PHE A 34 4.35 6.08 -5.60
C PHE A 34 5.17 4.91 -6.14
N ASP A 35 5.34 4.85 -7.45
CA ASP A 35 6.02 3.76 -8.13
C ASP A 35 7.42 4.17 -8.58
N PRO A 36 8.48 3.43 -8.18
CA PRO A 36 9.85 3.81 -8.47
C PRO A 36 10.31 3.52 -9.91
N TYR A 37 9.48 2.93 -10.77
CA TYR A 37 9.84 2.69 -12.16
C TYR A 37 9.89 3.99 -13.00
N ILE A 38 10.69 3.96 -14.08
CA ILE A 38 10.96 5.14 -14.95
C ILE A 38 9.82 5.42 -15.94
N ASN A 39 8.91 4.50 -16.17
CA ASN A 39 7.76 4.73 -17.05
C ASN A 39 6.93 5.92 -16.56
N ILE A 40 6.40 6.70 -17.50
CA ILE A 40 5.50 7.83 -17.17
C ILE A 40 4.23 7.32 -16.52
N ASP A 41 3.66 6.25 -17.07
CA ASP A 41 2.50 5.53 -16.56
C ASP A 41 2.59 4.06 -17.02
N PRO A 42 1.71 3.17 -16.55
CA PRO A 42 1.73 1.75 -16.91
C PRO A 42 1.05 1.45 -18.26
N GLY A 43 0.52 2.43 -18.99
CA GLY A 43 -0.29 2.24 -20.19
C GLY A 43 0.42 1.49 -21.32
N THR A 44 1.75 1.57 -21.39
CA THR A 44 2.56 0.83 -22.38
C THR A 44 3.26 -0.40 -21.81
N MET A 45 3.04 -0.72 -20.54
CA MET A 45 3.66 -1.88 -19.90
C MET A 45 3.02 -3.19 -20.35
N ASN A 46 3.79 -4.27 -20.30
CA ASN A 46 3.30 -5.60 -20.63
C ASN A 46 2.42 -6.14 -19.48
N PRO A 47 1.13 -6.45 -19.74
CA PRO A 47 0.22 -6.95 -18.71
C PRO A 47 0.67 -8.27 -18.06
N ILE A 48 1.49 -9.09 -18.74
CA ILE A 48 2.04 -10.32 -18.16
C ILE A 48 3.11 -10.01 -17.08
N GLN A 49 3.74 -8.82 -17.14
CA GLN A 49 4.75 -8.42 -16.16
C GLN A 49 4.19 -7.58 -15.02
N HIS A 50 3.20 -6.72 -15.31
CA HIS A 50 2.71 -5.69 -14.38
C HIS A 50 1.25 -5.85 -13.98
N GLY A 51 0.52 -6.79 -14.57
CA GLY A 51 -0.91 -6.90 -14.37
C GLY A 51 -1.71 -5.89 -15.20
N GLU A 52 -2.94 -5.62 -14.81
CA GLU A 52 -3.79 -4.67 -15.52
C GLU A 52 -3.32 -3.23 -15.39
N VAL A 53 -3.66 -2.41 -16.38
CA VAL A 53 -3.64 -0.97 -16.27
C VAL A 53 -4.99 -0.53 -15.72
N PHE A 54 -5.01 -0.03 -14.48
CA PHE A 54 -6.22 0.51 -13.88
C PHE A 54 -6.45 1.94 -14.37
N VAL A 55 -7.64 2.25 -14.85
CA VAL A 55 -7.98 3.58 -15.37
C VAL A 55 -8.97 4.25 -14.42
N THR A 56 -8.57 5.40 -13.90
CA THR A 56 -9.40 6.22 -13.01
C THR A 56 -10.52 6.93 -13.78
N ASP A 57 -11.54 7.43 -13.08
CA ASP A 57 -12.68 8.12 -13.69
C ASP A 57 -12.29 9.35 -14.52
N ASP A 58 -11.17 10.01 -14.17
CA ASP A 58 -10.62 11.14 -14.94
C ASP A 58 -9.72 10.70 -16.10
N GLY A 59 -9.66 9.38 -16.40
CA GLY A 59 -8.97 8.81 -17.54
C GLY A 59 -7.47 8.60 -17.38
N ALA A 60 -6.94 8.68 -16.17
CA ALA A 60 -5.52 8.40 -15.93
C ALA A 60 -5.24 6.89 -15.93
N GLU A 61 -4.22 6.48 -16.67
CA GLU A 61 -3.66 5.13 -16.64
C GLU A 61 -2.76 4.98 -15.41
N THR A 62 -3.06 3.98 -14.56
CA THR A 62 -2.44 3.83 -13.24
C THR A 62 -2.11 2.39 -12.92
N ASP A 63 -1.33 2.19 -11.86
CA ASP A 63 -1.02 0.88 -11.32
C ASP A 63 -2.28 0.17 -10.79
N LEU A 64 -2.29 -1.16 -10.88
CA LEU A 64 -3.42 -2.00 -10.44
C LEU A 64 -3.77 -1.85 -8.95
N ASP A 65 -2.82 -1.43 -8.13
CA ASP A 65 -3.05 -1.21 -6.70
C ASP A 65 -4.12 -0.15 -6.43
N LEU A 66 -4.29 0.82 -7.35
CA LEU A 66 -5.36 1.82 -7.22
C LEU A 66 -6.74 1.17 -7.24
N GLY A 67 -6.93 0.12 -8.02
CA GLY A 67 -8.16 -0.67 -7.99
C GLY A 67 -8.42 -1.31 -6.64
N HIS A 68 -7.38 -1.82 -5.96
CA HIS A 68 -7.51 -2.29 -4.58
C HIS A 68 -7.88 -1.16 -3.64
N TYR A 69 -7.23 0.00 -3.77
CA TYR A 69 -7.53 1.14 -2.90
C TYR A 69 -8.99 1.57 -3.04
N GLU A 70 -9.48 1.79 -4.26
CA GLU A 70 -10.88 2.17 -4.50
C GLU A 70 -11.86 1.14 -3.92
N ARG A 71 -11.61 -0.16 -4.13
CA ARG A 71 -12.47 -1.23 -3.59
C ARG A 71 -12.51 -1.27 -2.06
N PHE A 72 -11.40 -0.90 -1.38
CA PHE A 72 -11.33 -0.91 0.07
C PHE A 72 -11.88 0.36 0.70
N ILE A 73 -11.52 1.53 0.17
CA ILE A 73 -11.97 2.80 0.76
C ILE A 73 -13.32 3.29 0.20
N ASP A 74 -13.85 2.66 -0.87
CA ASP A 74 -15.09 3.05 -1.54
C ASP A 74 -15.09 4.54 -1.92
N GLU A 75 -14.03 4.99 -2.58
CA GLU A 75 -13.83 6.33 -3.10
C GLU A 75 -13.12 6.24 -4.44
N SER A 76 -13.56 7.04 -5.42
CA SER A 76 -12.85 7.16 -6.69
C SER A 76 -11.56 7.95 -6.51
N LEU A 77 -10.46 7.39 -6.98
CA LEU A 77 -9.16 8.03 -7.04
C LEU A 77 -8.99 8.79 -8.38
N ASN A 78 -7.91 9.54 -8.51
CA ASN A 78 -7.69 10.40 -9.67
C ASN A 78 -6.22 10.38 -10.13
N LYS A 79 -5.90 11.14 -11.18
CA LYS A 79 -4.55 11.22 -11.77
C LYS A 79 -3.43 11.63 -10.80
N ASN A 80 -3.75 12.25 -9.65
CA ASN A 80 -2.76 12.60 -8.64
C ASN A 80 -2.47 11.42 -7.71
N SER A 81 -3.32 10.41 -7.70
CA SER A 81 -3.20 9.24 -6.83
C SER A 81 -2.12 8.25 -7.29
N ASN A 82 -1.60 8.36 -8.52
CA ASN A 82 -0.48 7.56 -8.99
C ASN A 82 0.69 8.42 -9.49
N VAL A 83 1.82 8.32 -8.83
CA VAL A 83 3.04 9.06 -9.11
C VAL A 83 4.18 8.09 -9.43
N THR A 84 4.75 8.22 -10.63
CA THR A 84 5.91 7.41 -11.05
C THR A 84 7.19 8.25 -11.01
N THR A 85 8.34 7.60 -10.93
CA THR A 85 9.65 8.25 -11.13
C THR A 85 9.66 9.02 -12.46
N GLY A 86 9.12 8.41 -13.53
CA GLY A 86 9.05 9.07 -14.84
C GLY A 86 8.27 10.38 -14.81
N LYS A 87 7.09 10.41 -14.19
CA LYS A 87 6.29 11.65 -14.03
C LYS A 87 7.07 12.74 -13.26
N VAL A 88 7.79 12.36 -12.20
CA VAL A 88 8.57 13.28 -11.38
C VAL A 88 9.72 13.88 -12.17
N TYR A 89 10.56 13.04 -12.77
CA TYR A 89 11.70 13.50 -13.56
C TYR A 89 11.28 14.30 -14.78
N TRP A 90 10.23 13.86 -15.47
CA TRP A 90 9.68 14.61 -16.61
C TRP A 90 9.26 16.03 -16.23
N SER A 91 8.56 16.17 -15.10
CA SER A 91 8.16 17.49 -14.57
C SER A 91 9.38 18.38 -14.29
N VAL A 92 10.41 17.85 -13.63
CA VAL A 92 11.62 18.63 -13.30
C VAL A 92 12.39 18.99 -14.55
N LEU A 93 12.55 18.08 -15.52
CA LEU A 93 13.22 18.35 -16.79
C LEU A 93 12.48 19.41 -17.61
N GLN A 94 11.14 19.38 -17.64
CA GLN A 94 10.36 20.43 -18.29
C GLN A 94 10.57 21.80 -17.63
N LYS A 95 10.61 21.87 -16.29
CA LYS A 95 10.90 23.11 -15.54
C LYS A 95 12.30 23.63 -15.87
N GLU A 96 13.29 22.73 -15.93
CA GLU A 96 14.67 23.09 -16.32
C GLU A 96 14.69 23.71 -17.72
N ARG A 97 14.06 23.05 -18.70
CA ARG A 97 14.03 23.55 -20.09
C ARG A 97 13.32 24.88 -20.25
N ARG A 98 12.35 25.21 -19.38
CA ARG A 98 11.70 26.55 -19.36
C ARG A 98 12.51 27.61 -18.65
N GLY A 99 13.60 27.26 -17.96
CA GLY A 99 14.41 28.16 -17.18
C GLY A 99 13.89 28.48 -15.78
N ASP A 100 12.95 27.65 -15.26
CA ASP A 100 12.32 27.87 -13.95
C ASP A 100 13.34 27.84 -12.78
N PHE A 101 14.53 27.29 -13.01
CA PHE A 101 15.61 27.20 -12.02
C PHE A 101 16.68 28.32 -12.18
N GLY A 102 16.44 29.30 -13.03
CA GLY A 102 17.33 30.46 -13.18
C GLY A 102 18.77 30.15 -13.62
N GLY A 103 19.00 29.04 -14.34
CA GLY A 103 20.32 28.56 -14.76
C GLY A 103 21.11 27.82 -13.67
N GLY A 104 20.53 27.56 -12.52
CA GLY A 104 21.15 26.76 -11.45
C GLY A 104 21.32 25.29 -11.83
N THR A 105 22.27 24.59 -11.19
CA THR A 105 22.46 23.14 -11.36
C THR A 105 21.29 22.39 -10.73
N VAL A 106 20.58 21.62 -11.54
CA VAL A 106 19.44 20.80 -11.08
C VAL A 106 19.95 19.43 -10.63
N GLN A 107 19.61 19.02 -9.40
CA GLN A 107 20.09 17.81 -8.75
C GLN A 107 18.93 17.00 -8.17
N VAL A 108 19.19 15.74 -7.79
CA VAL A 108 18.18 14.92 -7.11
C VAL A 108 17.72 15.60 -5.81
N ILE A 109 18.65 16.05 -5.00
CA ILE A 109 18.38 16.89 -3.83
C ILE A 109 18.85 18.32 -4.17
N PRO A 110 17.99 19.34 -4.08
CA PRO A 110 16.61 19.30 -3.60
C PRO A 110 15.52 19.19 -4.70
N HIS A 111 15.86 19.18 -5.98
CA HIS A 111 14.86 19.43 -7.04
C HIS A 111 13.89 18.27 -7.25
N ILE A 112 14.41 17.02 -7.34
CA ILE A 112 13.57 15.81 -7.46
C ILE A 112 12.82 15.57 -6.14
N THR A 113 13.49 15.67 -4.99
CA THR A 113 12.85 15.48 -3.69
C THR A 113 11.76 16.51 -3.43
N ASN A 114 11.94 17.76 -3.81
CA ASN A 114 10.91 18.81 -3.70
C ASN A 114 9.73 18.54 -4.64
N GLU A 115 9.96 18.05 -5.86
CA GLU A 115 8.88 17.65 -6.76
C GLU A 115 8.09 16.47 -6.18
N ILE A 116 8.76 15.48 -5.59
CA ILE A 116 8.10 14.36 -4.90
C ILE A 116 7.26 14.87 -3.74
N LYS A 117 7.83 15.70 -2.84
CA LYS A 117 7.10 16.28 -1.70
C LYS A 117 5.89 17.10 -2.16
N SER A 118 6.02 17.86 -3.26
CA SER A 118 4.89 18.61 -3.81
C SER A 118 3.73 17.71 -4.24
N ARG A 119 4.02 16.44 -4.60
CA ARG A 119 2.99 15.46 -4.97
C ARG A 119 2.24 14.92 -3.76
N PHE A 120 2.85 14.85 -2.59
CA PHE A 120 2.18 14.45 -1.36
C PHE A 120 0.98 15.36 -1.04
N TYR A 121 1.04 16.63 -1.41
CA TYR A 121 -0.02 17.61 -1.12
C TYR A 121 -1.13 17.70 -2.19
N ARG A 122 -1.01 17.03 -3.35
CA ARG A 122 -1.92 17.30 -4.48
C ARG A 122 -3.35 16.83 -4.29
N ASP A 123 -3.57 15.82 -3.49
CA ASP A 123 -4.92 15.31 -3.21
C ASP A 123 -5.58 15.99 -1.99
N TYR A 124 -4.89 16.92 -1.35
CA TYR A 124 -5.39 17.69 -0.20
C TYR A 124 -6.10 19.00 -0.58
N SER A 125 -6.56 19.15 -1.79
CA SER A 125 -7.16 20.41 -2.27
C SER A 125 -8.53 20.73 -1.67
N THR A 126 -9.07 19.88 -0.80
CA THR A 126 -10.29 20.14 -0.05
C THR A 126 -9.98 20.17 1.44
N ASP A 127 -10.46 21.20 2.14
CA ASP A 127 -10.34 21.39 3.61
C ASP A 127 -10.91 20.21 4.42
N GLU A 128 -11.36 19.16 3.77
CA GLU A 128 -12.08 18.05 4.36
C GLU A 128 -11.25 16.75 4.49
N THR A 129 -10.13 16.59 3.77
CA THR A 129 -9.29 15.38 3.88
C THR A 129 -8.43 15.48 5.13
N LYS A 130 -8.63 14.54 6.06
CA LYS A 130 -7.85 14.51 7.31
C LYS A 130 -6.66 13.58 7.24
N ILE A 131 -6.73 12.49 6.47
CA ILE A 131 -5.67 11.49 6.42
C ILE A 131 -5.39 11.11 4.96
N ALA A 132 -4.12 11.18 4.55
CA ALA A 132 -3.65 10.59 3.33
C ALA A 132 -2.74 9.41 3.61
N ILE A 133 -2.97 8.33 2.89
CA ILE A 133 -2.16 7.14 2.93
C ILE A 133 -1.33 7.08 1.65
N ILE A 134 -0.02 7.17 1.80
CA ILE A 134 0.92 7.11 0.69
C ILE A 134 1.64 5.76 0.75
N GLU A 135 1.47 4.95 -0.28
CA GLU A 135 2.20 3.68 -0.41
C GLU A 135 3.33 3.85 -1.42
N VAL A 136 4.54 3.49 -1.02
CA VAL A 136 5.73 3.54 -1.86
C VAL A 136 6.05 2.15 -2.36
N GLY A 137 6.03 2.00 -3.67
CA GLY A 137 6.41 0.77 -4.37
C GLY A 137 7.89 0.44 -4.22
N GLY A 138 8.27 -0.75 -4.65
CA GLY A 138 9.63 -1.26 -4.52
C GLY A 138 9.96 -1.77 -3.11
N THR A 139 11.21 -2.07 -2.90
CA THR A 139 11.76 -2.61 -1.66
C THR A 139 12.76 -1.61 -1.09
N VAL A 140 12.73 -1.37 0.22
CA VAL A 140 13.76 -0.56 0.88
C VAL A 140 15.12 -1.21 0.63
N GLY A 141 16.07 -0.40 0.14
CA GLY A 141 17.37 -0.84 -0.36
C GLY A 141 17.51 -0.78 -1.88
N ASP A 142 16.41 -0.81 -2.61
CA ASP A 142 16.46 -0.64 -4.07
C ASP A 142 16.87 0.79 -4.43
N ILE A 143 17.77 0.92 -5.40
CA ILE A 143 18.29 2.22 -5.87
C ILE A 143 17.15 3.13 -6.35
N GLU A 144 16.17 2.55 -7.03
CA GLU A 144 15.03 3.24 -7.61
C GLU A 144 14.14 3.91 -6.55
N SER A 145 14.08 3.35 -5.34
CA SER A 145 13.26 3.87 -4.24
C SER A 145 13.93 4.99 -3.45
N GLN A 146 15.25 5.16 -3.57
CA GLN A 146 16.01 6.10 -2.74
C GLN A 146 15.52 7.55 -2.80
N PRO A 147 15.19 8.15 -3.97
CA PRO A 147 14.69 9.52 -4.01
C PRO A 147 13.36 9.71 -3.27
N PHE A 148 12.48 8.68 -3.29
CA PHE A 148 11.21 8.70 -2.56
C PHE A 148 11.44 8.62 -1.05
N LEU A 149 12.32 7.73 -0.60
CA LEU A 149 12.66 7.59 0.82
C LEU A 149 13.32 8.86 1.35
N GLU A 150 14.23 9.46 0.59
CA GLU A 150 14.83 10.75 0.95
C GLU A 150 13.79 11.88 1.04
N ALA A 151 12.83 11.92 0.10
CA ALA A 151 11.73 12.87 0.15
C ALA A 151 10.84 12.67 1.39
N ILE A 152 10.57 11.42 1.77
CA ILE A 152 9.81 11.08 2.98
C ILE A 152 10.57 11.55 4.23
N ARG A 153 11.87 11.29 4.32
CA ARG A 153 12.70 11.73 5.43
C ARG A 153 12.65 13.25 5.60
N GLN A 154 12.79 13.99 4.50
CA GLN A 154 12.68 15.46 4.50
C GLN A 154 11.27 15.90 4.91
N PHE A 155 10.24 15.26 4.35
CA PHE A 155 8.85 15.58 4.63
C PHE A 155 8.48 15.41 6.10
N GLN A 156 8.83 14.25 6.72
CA GLN A 156 8.60 14.02 8.14
C GLN A 156 9.28 15.07 9.02
N HIS A 157 10.49 15.49 8.64
CA HIS A 157 11.20 16.55 9.36
C HIS A 157 10.51 17.93 9.20
N GLU A 158 9.95 18.21 8.03
CA GLU A 158 9.28 19.48 7.73
C GLU A 158 7.93 19.62 8.44
N VAL A 159 7.16 18.53 8.53
CA VAL A 159 5.78 18.59 9.05
C VAL A 159 5.65 18.14 10.51
N GLY A 160 6.66 17.46 11.05
CA GLY A 160 6.65 16.85 12.38
C GLY A 160 6.11 15.42 12.40
N HIS A 161 6.56 14.62 13.35
CA HIS A 161 6.18 13.20 13.47
C HIS A 161 4.69 13.02 13.77
N GLU A 162 4.08 13.95 14.48
CA GLU A 162 2.65 13.96 14.77
C GLU A 162 1.77 14.16 13.52
N ASN A 163 2.35 14.63 12.43
CA ASN A 163 1.67 14.86 11.16
C ASN A 163 2.02 13.86 10.06
N ALA A 164 3.09 13.08 10.24
CA ALA A 164 3.52 12.09 9.24
C ALA A 164 4.24 10.90 9.88
N ILE A 165 3.57 9.77 9.92
CA ILE A 165 4.11 8.50 10.45
C ILE A 165 4.57 7.57 9.33
N LEU A 166 5.51 6.69 9.62
CA LEU A 166 5.97 5.66 8.70
C LEU A 166 5.56 4.26 9.18
N ILE A 167 4.77 3.59 8.36
CA ILE A 167 4.42 2.18 8.52
C ILE A 167 5.32 1.36 7.61
N HIS A 168 6.05 0.41 8.17
CA HIS A 168 6.96 -0.44 7.40
C HIS A 168 6.51 -1.90 7.42
N VAL A 169 6.22 -2.44 6.24
CA VAL A 169 5.79 -3.83 6.05
C VAL A 169 7.02 -4.69 5.83
N THR A 170 7.18 -5.74 6.62
CA THR A 170 8.33 -6.65 6.59
C THR A 170 7.90 -8.12 6.55
N LEU A 171 8.85 -9.02 6.40
CA LEU A 171 8.63 -10.46 6.38
C LEU A 171 9.32 -11.13 7.56
N ILE A 172 8.57 -12.02 8.23
CA ILE A 172 9.11 -12.98 9.21
C ILE A 172 8.95 -14.38 8.63
N PRO A 173 9.95 -14.90 7.91
CA PRO A 173 9.86 -16.22 7.32
C PRO A 173 9.91 -17.32 8.39
N TYR A 174 9.12 -18.36 8.14
CA TYR A 174 9.19 -19.62 8.88
C TYR A 174 10.07 -20.63 8.13
N LEU A 175 11.13 -21.08 8.77
CA LEU A 175 12.03 -22.08 8.19
C LEU A 175 11.56 -23.48 8.57
N LYS A 176 10.87 -24.15 7.67
CA LYS A 176 10.32 -25.51 7.87
C LYS A 176 11.37 -26.52 8.34
N ALA A 177 12.61 -26.42 7.85
CA ALA A 177 13.69 -27.34 8.21
C ALA A 177 14.14 -27.25 9.68
N SER A 178 14.11 -26.03 10.26
CA SER A 178 14.49 -25.79 11.66
C SER A 178 13.31 -25.61 12.59
N GLY A 179 12.08 -25.50 12.06
CA GLY A 179 10.89 -25.25 12.85
C GLY A 179 10.87 -23.88 13.53
N GLU A 180 11.49 -22.86 12.95
CA GLU A 180 11.70 -21.58 13.60
C GLU A 180 11.31 -20.38 12.72
N MET A 181 10.78 -19.35 13.35
CA MET A 181 10.63 -18.02 12.77
C MET A 181 11.95 -17.22 12.80
N LYS A 182 12.26 -16.50 11.74
CA LYS A 182 13.48 -15.70 11.63
C LYS A 182 13.17 -14.19 11.58
N THR A 183 13.60 -13.47 12.60
CA THR A 183 13.43 -12.01 12.72
C THR A 183 14.55 -11.21 12.03
N LYS A 184 15.63 -11.84 11.61
CA LYS A 184 16.77 -11.16 10.96
C LYS A 184 16.41 -10.38 9.70
N PRO A 185 15.54 -10.88 8.78
CA PRO A 185 15.14 -10.11 7.59
C PRO A 185 14.45 -8.80 7.96
N THR A 186 13.51 -8.82 8.91
CA THR A 186 12.86 -7.61 9.45
C THR A 186 13.87 -6.65 10.07
N GLN A 187 14.77 -7.14 10.93
CA GLN A 187 15.81 -6.31 11.56
C GLN A 187 16.74 -5.66 10.52
N ALA A 188 17.13 -6.39 9.47
CA ALA A 188 17.98 -5.87 8.40
C ALA A 188 17.26 -4.76 7.61
N SER A 189 16.01 -4.98 7.25
CA SER A 189 15.21 -4.00 6.51
C SER A 189 14.99 -2.69 7.30
N VAL A 190 14.67 -2.80 8.60
CA VAL A 190 14.53 -1.62 9.45
C VAL A 190 15.86 -0.90 9.64
N LYS A 191 16.97 -1.65 9.80
CA LYS A 191 18.30 -1.05 9.91
C LYS A 191 18.70 -0.27 8.67
N GLU A 192 18.26 -0.69 7.50
CA GLU A 192 18.49 0.01 6.23
C GLU A 192 17.75 1.35 6.23
N LEU A 193 16.47 1.39 6.61
CA LEU A 193 15.72 2.65 6.81
C LEU A 193 16.41 3.57 7.81
N GLN A 194 16.82 3.03 8.96
CA GLN A 194 17.54 3.80 9.99
C GLN A 194 18.85 4.36 9.46
N GLY A 195 19.57 3.61 8.61
CA GLY A 195 20.77 4.08 7.92
C GLY A 195 20.52 5.28 6.98
N MET A 196 19.31 5.45 6.52
CA MET A 196 18.86 6.61 5.72
C MET A 196 18.28 7.74 6.59
N GLY A 197 18.30 7.59 7.93
CA GLY A 197 17.74 8.57 8.86
C GLY A 197 16.22 8.50 9.02
N ILE A 198 15.60 7.35 8.70
CA ILE A 198 14.16 7.13 8.82
C ILE A 198 13.93 6.10 9.92
N GLN A 199 13.15 6.45 10.94
CA GLN A 199 12.67 5.54 11.98
C GLN A 199 11.23 5.17 11.65
N PRO A 200 10.89 3.88 11.44
CA PRO A 200 9.49 3.48 11.31
C PRO A 200 8.77 3.61 12.67
N ASP A 201 7.52 4.06 12.62
CA ASP A 201 6.66 4.18 13.79
C ASP A 201 5.90 2.87 14.05
N ILE A 202 5.51 2.17 13.00
CA ILE A 202 4.76 0.91 13.05
C ILE A 202 5.42 -0.12 12.15
N LEU A 203 5.57 -1.34 12.65
CA LEU A 203 6.02 -2.49 11.87
C LEU A 203 4.87 -3.46 11.66
N VAL A 204 4.55 -3.74 10.40
CA VAL A 204 3.58 -4.77 10.01
C VAL A 204 4.36 -5.98 9.51
N CYS A 205 4.38 -7.03 10.31
CA CYS A 205 5.19 -8.23 10.09
C CYS A 205 4.36 -9.30 9.36
N ARG A 206 4.59 -9.44 8.07
CA ARG A 206 3.98 -10.51 7.28
C ARG A 206 4.54 -11.86 7.72
N THR A 207 3.69 -12.83 7.97
CA THR A 207 4.09 -14.17 8.42
C THR A 207 3.01 -15.22 8.07
N GLU A 208 3.45 -16.46 7.81
CA GLU A 208 2.55 -17.60 7.53
C GLU A 208 1.92 -18.17 8.80
N HIS A 209 2.53 -17.97 9.96
CA HIS A 209 2.10 -18.51 11.23
C HIS A 209 2.00 -17.40 12.29
N PRO A 210 1.14 -17.56 13.32
CA PRO A 210 1.09 -16.62 14.45
C PRO A 210 2.48 -16.43 15.07
N LEU A 211 2.81 -15.19 15.42
CA LEU A 211 4.10 -14.88 16.04
C LEU A 211 4.23 -15.60 17.39
N GLU A 212 5.33 -16.36 17.54
CA GLU A 212 5.65 -17.03 18.78
C GLU A 212 5.88 -16.02 19.93
N PRO A 213 5.62 -16.44 21.19
CA PRO A 213 5.91 -15.59 22.34
C PRO A 213 7.35 -15.07 22.33
N GLY A 214 7.53 -13.77 22.60
CA GLY A 214 8.83 -13.09 22.61
C GLY A 214 9.33 -12.60 21.24
N ILE A 215 8.72 -12.99 20.12
CA ILE A 215 9.11 -12.48 18.79
C ILE A 215 8.83 -10.98 18.70
N LYS A 216 7.65 -10.51 19.14
CA LYS A 216 7.30 -9.08 19.14
C LYS A 216 8.27 -8.28 20.04
N ASP A 217 8.63 -8.82 21.22
CA ASP A 217 9.61 -8.18 22.13
C ASP A 217 10.99 -8.06 21.48
N LYS A 218 11.44 -9.11 20.81
CA LYS A 218 12.72 -9.13 20.10
C LYS A 218 12.74 -8.11 18.97
N ILE A 219 11.70 -8.05 18.15
CA ILE A 219 11.60 -7.08 17.04
C ILE A 219 11.58 -5.65 17.61
N ALA A 220 10.73 -5.39 18.60
CA ALA A 220 10.63 -4.10 19.28
C ALA A 220 12.00 -3.59 19.75
N LEU A 221 12.75 -4.45 20.45
CA LEU A 221 14.09 -4.14 20.95
C LEU A 221 15.09 -3.82 19.82
N PHE A 222 15.16 -4.67 18.79
CA PHE A 222 16.16 -4.52 17.73
C PHE A 222 15.82 -3.45 16.70
N CYS A 223 14.53 -3.12 16.55
CA CYS A 223 14.04 -2.14 15.56
C CYS A 223 13.72 -0.78 16.21
N ASN A 224 13.89 -0.64 17.52
CA ASN A 224 13.63 0.59 18.27
C ASN A 224 12.19 1.11 18.07
N VAL A 225 11.21 0.22 18.23
CA VAL A 225 9.78 0.55 18.21
C VAL A 225 9.10 0.01 19.46
N PRO A 226 8.00 0.60 19.94
CA PRO A 226 7.22 0.02 21.03
C PRO A 226 6.71 -1.37 20.65
N LYS A 227 6.59 -2.28 21.61
CA LYS A 227 6.06 -3.64 21.36
C LYS A 227 4.65 -3.63 20.78
N THR A 228 3.84 -2.68 21.22
CA THR A 228 2.46 -2.45 20.71
C THR A 228 2.41 -2.00 19.25
N HIS A 229 3.51 -1.50 18.71
CA HIS A 229 3.65 -1.08 17.32
C HIS A 229 4.22 -2.19 16.42
N VAL A 230 4.45 -3.38 16.95
CA VAL A 230 4.83 -4.57 16.17
C VAL A 230 3.58 -5.41 15.96
N LEU A 231 3.02 -5.32 14.77
CA LEU A 231 1.77 -5.97 14.39
C LEU A 231 2.04 -7.18 13.48
N GLN A 232 1.34 -8.28 13.69
CA GLN A 232 1.41 -9.40 12.75
C GLN A 232 0.41 -9.22 11.62
N ASN A 233 0.74 -9.73 10.46
CA ASN A 233 -0.14 -9.79 9.30
C ASN A 233 -0.10 -11.22 8.74
N LEU A 234 -1.10 -12.01 9.11
CA LEU A 234 -1.26 -13.40 8.68
C LEU A 234 -1.93 -13.49 7.31
N ASP A 235 -1.76 -14.64 6.67
CA ASP A 235 -2.54 -14.98 5.49
C ASP A 235 -4.02 -15.09 5.84
N VAL A 236 -4.88 -14.57 4.99
CA VAL A 236 -6.33 -14.57 5.15
C VAL A 236 -6.99 -15.43 4.08
N GLU A 237 -8.18 -15.98 4.38
CA GLU A 237 -8.92 -16.84 3.45
C GLU A 237 -9.39 -16.08 2.21
N ILE A 238 -9.90 -14.88 2.40
CA ILE A 238 -10.27 -13.96 1.33
C ILE A 238 -9.61 -12.61 1.56
N LEU A 239 -9.26 -11.92 0.49
CA LEU A 239 -8.55 -10.64 0.57
C LEU A 239 -9.26 -9.60 1.46
N TYR A 240 -10.59 -9.60 1.45
CA TYR A 240 -11.43 -8.68 2.22
C TYR A 240 -11.51 -8.97 3.72
N ASP A 241 -10.93 -10.08 4.19
CA ASP A 241 -10.71 -10.31 5.63
C ASP A 241 -9.52 -9.52 6.17
N ALA A 242 -8.61 -9.03 5.30
CA ALA A 242 -7.41 -8.35 5.74
C ALA A 242 -7.69 -7.13 6.65
N PRO A 243 -8.65 -6.24 6.36
CA PRO A 243 -9.00 -5.16 7.30
C PRO A 243 -9.45 -5.67 8.67
N LEU A 244 -10.23 -6.76 8.71
CA LEU A 244 -10.71 -7.34 9.97
C LEU A 244 -9.56 -7.92 10.80
N ALA A 245 -8.63 -8.62 10.15
CA ALA A 245 -7.44 -9.14 10.82
C ALA A 245 -6.51 -8.00 11.31
N MET A 246 -6.38 -6.91 10.54
CA MET A 246 -5.61 -5.73 10.96
C MET A 246 -6.30 -4.94 12.07
N GLU A 247 -7.63 -4.97 12.14
CA GLU A 247 -8.37 -4.41 13.28
C GLU A 247 -8.09 -5.16 14.57
N GLU A 248 -8.06 -6.49 14.53
CA GLU A 248 -7.69 -7.34 15.67
C GLU A 248 -6.26 -7.07 16.17
N GLU A 249 -5.37 -6.67 15.28
CA GLU A 249 -4.00 -6.21 15.60
C GLU A 249 -3.94 -4.72 15.97
N HIS A 250 -5.05 -4.00 16.01
CA HIS A 250 -5.16 -2.57 16.37
C HIS A 250 -4.42 -1.60 15.44
N LEU A 251 -4.25 -1.95 14.15
CA LEU A 251 -3.48 -1.12 13.20
C LEU A 251 -3.95 0.34 13.15
N ALA A 252 -5.27 0.56 13.04
CA ALA A 252 -5.80 1.92 12.94
C ALA A 252 -5.70 2.67 14.29
N GLN A 253 -5.89 1.98 15.41
CA GLN A 253 -5.72 2.57 16.74
C GLN A 253 -4.28 3.04 16.94
N VAL A 254 -3.30 2.19 16.68
CA VAL A 254 -1.87 2.54 16.80
C VAL A 254 -1.50 3.68 15.87
N ALA A 255 -2.03 3.69 14.63
CA ALA A 255 -1.81 4.79 13.70
C ALA A 255 -2.40 6.12 14.20
N CYS A 256 -3.62 6.11 14.77
CA CYS A 256 -4.23 7.28 15.38
C CYS A 256 -3.45 7.76 16.61
N GLU A 257 -2.97 6.84 17.47
CA GLU A 257 -2.12 7.18 18.62
C GLU A 257 -0.83 7.90 18.18
N CYS A 258 -0.16 7.39 17.15
CA CYS A 258 1.04 8.03 16.58
C CYS A 258 0.78 9.41 15.98
N LEU A 259 -0.43 9.64 15.43
CA LEU A 259 -0.85 10.90 14.82
C LEU A 259 -1.59 11.83 15.80
N GLU A 260 -1.65 11.47 17.08
CA GLU A 260 -2.36 12.22 18.13
C GLU A 260 -3.85 12.53 17.78
N LEU A 261 -4.48 11.56 17.10
CA LEU A 261 -5.89 11.65 16.70
C LEU A 261 -6.79 10.85 17.64
N ASP A 262 -7.99 11.38 17.89
CA ASP A 262 -9.04 10.58 18.52
C ASP A 262 -9.37 9.38 17.62
N CYS A 263 -9.50 8.19 18.22
CA CYS A 263 -9.76 6.95 17.49
C CYS A 263 -11.13 6.38 17.91
N PRO A 264 -12.23 6.79 17.26
CA PRO A 264 -13.56 6.23 17.52
C PRO A 264 -13.63 4.74 17.17
N GLU A 265 -14.60 4.03 17.74
CA GLU A 265 -14.89 2.65 17.36
C GLU A 265 -15.29 2.56 15.88
N PRO A 266 -14.80 1.54 15.14
CA PRO A 266 -15.11 1.41 13.71
C PRO A 266 -16.48 0.79 13.47
N ASP A 267 -17.23 1.32 12.51
CA ASP A 267 -18.39 0.63 11.95
C ASP A 267 -17.94 -0.31 10.82
N LEU A 268 -17.90 -1.59 11.12
CA LEU A 268 -17.48 -2.65 10.19
C LEU A 268 -18.60 -3.68 9.94
N ASP A 269 -19.82 -3.39 10.29
CA ASP A 269 -20.93 -4.37 10.24
C ASP A 269 -21.23 -4.79 8.79
N GLU A 270 -21.33 -3.85 7.86
CA GLU A 270 -21.54 -4.16 6.43
C GLU A 270 -20.35 -4.92 5.84
N TRP A 271 -19.12 -4.56 6.21
CA TRP A 271 -17.91 -5.24 5.76
C TRP A 271 -17.86 -6.68 6.24
N ARG A 272 -18.18 -6.92 7.53
CA ARG A 272 -18.28 -8.27 8.10
C ARG A 272 -19.37 -9.09 7.42
N ALA A 273 -20.53 -8.47 7.13
CA ALA A 273 -21.64 -9.13 6.44
C ALA A 273 -21.23 -9.54 5.01
N MET A 274 -20.52 -8.68 4.28
CA MET A 274 -19.97 -8.98 2.95
C MET A 274 -18.98 -10.15 3.01
N CYS A 275 -18.01 -10.12 3.91
CA CYS A 275 -17.04 -11.21 4.08
C CYS A 275 -17.73 -12.54 4.43
N LYS A 276 -18.73 -12.49 5.29
CA LYS A 276 -19.53 -13.69 5.63
C LYS A 276 -20.29 -14.23 4.41
N ALA A 277 -20.91 -13.36 3.62
CA ALA A 277 -21.62 -13.76 2.39
C ALA A 277 -20.66 -14.39 1.38
N TRP A 278 -19.47 -13.82 1.24
CA TRP A 278 -18.43 -14.34 0.34
C TRP A 278 -18.03 -15.79 0.66
N LYS A 279 -17.87 -16.10 1.96
CA LYS A 279 -17.47 -17.44 2.43
C LYS A 279 -18.60 -18.48 2.42
N ASN A 280 -19.85 -18.03 2.31
CA ASN A 280 -21.02 -18.92 2.41
C ASN A 280 -21.94 -18.84 1.18
N PRO A 281 -21.42 -19.09 -0.05
CA PRO A 281 -22.24 -19.10 -1.24
C PRO A 281 -23.20 -20.28 -1.24
N THR A 282 -24.40 -20.09 -1.75
CA THR A 282 -25.43 -21.16 -1.87
C THR A 282 -25.56 -21.70 -3.28
N LYS A 283 -24.94 -21.03 -4.27
CA LYS A 283 -24.96 -21.36 -5.70
C LYS A 283 -23.54 -21.43 -6.24
N LYS A 284 -23.38 -22.08 -7.39
CA LYS A 284 -22.12 -22.08 -8.14
C LYS A 284 -22.37 -21.64 -9.58
N VAL A 285 -21.54 -20.76 -10.09
CA VAL A 285 -21.60 -20.26 -11.47
C VAL A 285 -20.20 -20.33 -12.05
N THR A 286 -20.11 -20.77 -13.32
CA THR A 286 -18.86 -20.74 -14.07
C THR A 286 -18.95 -19.68 -15.17
N VAL A 287 -17.98 -18.77 -15.23
CA VAL A 287 -17.85 -17.74 -16.24
C VAL A 287 -16.58 -17.99 -17.03
N ALA A 288 -16.64 -17.98 -18.34
CA ALA A 288 -15.48 -18.03 -19.21
C ALA A 288 -14.94 -16.62 -19.43
N LEU A 289 -13.67 -16.38 -19.07
CA LEU A 289 -12.94 -15.18 -19.44
C LEU A 289 -12.03 -15.53 -20.62
N VAL A 290 -12.35 -14.97 -21.80
CA VAL A 290 -11.65 -15.23 -23.05
C VAL A 290 -10.83 -14.00 -23.40
N GLY A 291 -9.52 -14.12 -23.53
CA GLY A 291 -8.67 -12.96 -23.84
C GLY A 291 -7.20 -13.30 -23.94
N LYS A 292 -6.40 -12.29 -24.30
CA LYS A 292 -4.93 -12.35 -24.27
C LYS A 292 -4.42 -12.22 -22.82
N TYR A 293 -3.16 -12.55 -22.59
CA TYR A 293 -2.46 -12.33 -21.32
C TYR A 293 -3.03 -13.09 -20.11
N ILE A 294 -3.77 -14.14 -20.34
CA ILE A 294 -4.40 -14.95 -19.27
C ILE A 294 -3.40 -15.75 -18.45
N GLN A 295 -2.12 -15.78 -18.84
CA GLN A 295 -1.03 -16.42 -18.09
C GLN A 295 -0.77 -15.69 -16.76
N LEU A 296 -1.06 -14.40 -16.68
CA LEU A 296 -1.08 -13.63 -15.44
C LEU A 296 -2.51 -13.17 -15.15
N HIS A 297 -3.13 -13.74 -14.13
CA HIS A 297 -4.52 -13.43 -13.77
C HIS A 297 -4.72 -11.96 -13.37
N ASP A 298 -3.68 -11.33 -12.81
CA ASP A 298 -3.71 -9.91 -12.44
C ASP A 298 -3.89 -8.96 -13.64
N ALA A 299 -3.68 -9.45 -14.88
CA ALA A 299 -4.02 -8.68 -16.09
C ALA A 299 -5.52 -8.37 -16.22
N TYR A 300 -6.38 -9.07 -15.47
CA TYR A 300 -7.84 -8.96 -15.48
C TYR A 300 -8.43 -8.82 -14.09
N ILE A 301 -7.65 -8.32 -13.12
CA ILE A 301 -8.05 -8.35 -11.71
C ILE A 301 -9.36 -7.60 -11.46
N SER A 302 -9.58 -6.45 -12.10
CA SER A 302 -10.83 -5.68 -11.94
C SER A 302 -12.05 -6.43 -12.51
N VAL A 303 -11.88 -7.15 -13.62
CA VAL A 303 -12.96 -8.00 -14.18
C VAL A 303 -13.27 -9.17 -13.23
N VAL A 304 -12.22 -9.82 -12.71
CA VAL A 304 -12.35 -10.91 -11.73
C VAL A 304 -13.05 -10.45 -10.48
N GLU A 305 -12.62 -9.32 -9.92
CA GLU A 305 -13.23 -8.76 -8.71
C GLU A 305 -14.69 -8.35 -8.94
N ALA A 306 -15.01 -7.71 -10.07
CA ALA A 306 -16.40 -7.37 -10.42
C ALA A 306 -17.29 -8.62 -10.50
N LEU A 307 -16.80 -9.70 -11.12
CA LEU A 307 -17.52 -10.97 -11.20
C LEU A 307 -17.74 -11.61 -9.83
N LYS A 308 -16.72 -11.58 -8.97
CA LYS A 308 -16.80 -12.10 -7.60
C LYS A 308 -17.76 -11.28 -6.74
N HIS A 309 -17.69 -9.95 -6.80
CA HIS A 309 -18.64 -9.06 -6.10
C HIS A 309 -20.09 -9.30 -6.55
N GLY A 310 -20.30 -9.43 -7.87
CA GLY A 310 -21.60 -9.85 -8.40
C GLY A 310 -22.05 -11.23 -7.89
N GLY A 311 -21.11 -12.15 -7.72
CA GLY A 311 -21.33 -13.46 -7.11
C GLY A 311 -21.80 -13.33 -5.66
N VAL A 312 -21.09 -12.58 -4.84
CA VAL A 312 -21.44 -12.33 -3.43
C VAL A 312 -22.85 -11.78 -3.29
N TYR A 313 -23.18 -10.75 -4.08
CA TYR A 313 -24.53 -10.16 -4.10
C TYR A 313 -25.61 -11.19 -4.43
N ASN A 314 -25.34 -12.15 -5.32
CA ASN A 314 -26.26 -13.21 -5.73
C ASN A 314 -26.12 -14.52 -4.94
N SER A 315 -25.35 -14.54 -3.87
CA SER A 315 -25.00 -15.73 -3.06
C SER A 315 -24.41 -16.88 -3.90
N ALA A 316 -23.58 -16.55 -4.88
CA ALA A 316 -22.96 -17.47 -5.82
C ALA A 316 -21.43 -17.47 -5.73
N ASP A 317 -20.84 -18.66 -5.66
CA ASP A 317 -19.40 -18.85 -5.88
C ASP A 317 -19.14 -18.80 -7.39
N VAL A 318 -18.31 -17.85 -7.82
CA VAL A 318 -17.96 -17.64 -9.22
C VAL A 318 -16.61 -18.26 -9.55
N THR A 319 -16.65 -19.37 -10.26
CA THR A 319 -15.45 -19.98 -10.84
C THR A 319 -15.14 -19.38 -12.20
N ILE A 320 -13.93 -18.86 -12.39
CA ILE A 320 -13.51 -18.28 -13.68
C ILE A 320 -12.73 -19.33 -14.47
N LYS A 321 -13.21 -19.62 -15.68
CA LYS A 321 -12.52 -20.47 -16.64
C LYS A 321 -11.76 -19.57 -17.63
N TRP A 322 -10.44 -19.64 -17.54
CA TRP A 322 -9.53 -18.88 -18.39
C TRP A 322 -9.38 -19.56 -19.76
N ILE A 323 -9.55 -18.79 -20.85
CA ILE A 323 -9.48 -19.27 -22.23
C ILE A 323 -8.64 -18.29 -23.03
N ASP A 324 -7.54 -18.78 -23.64
CA ASP A 324 -6.63 -18.01 -24.49
C ASP A 324 -7.22 -17.80 -25.89
#